data_67a869511bac4031252fabc3695fa573
#
_entry.id   67a869511bac4031252fabc3695fa573
#
_cell.length_a   1.000
_cell.length_b   1.000
_cell.length_c   1.000
_cell.angle_alpha   90.00
_cell.angle_beta   90.00
_cell.angle_gamma   90.00
#
_symmetry.space_group_name_H-M   'P 1'
#
loop_
_entity.id
_entity.type
_entity.pdbx_description
1 polymer ?
#
loop_
_entity_poly.entity_id
_entity_poly.type
_entity_poly.pdbx_seq_one_letter_code
_entity_poly.pdbx_strand_id
1 'polypeptide(L)'
;MPIDPLSLMPEEPTTQIPSEVYERGSQAGPVGAFLTVLSGANVGMTFPLARGGVLGRSHCADIQLLDHAVSRQHCRLEREDEGYVLTDLESLNGTYVNGERVSRVLLKDGDYIQVGASTLKFAYYNAAEEAFFLQMATAALYDPLTGLYNRRFFLKQLELEIPFALRHQIPLHVLYLDLDGFKQINDRWGHWAGDQTLIQVARRLQAHVRQDDLVARLGGDEFALLVRGIPNPQILGLTERLRQAVQSLSVQVEAEIISLSCSVGIASLLELEEGTDPQSLLAAADKALYRAKAEGGNRETFL
;
A
#
# COMPACT_ATOMS: atom_id res chain seq x y z
N MET A 1 -60.82 0.91 -15.86
CA MET A 1 -59.48 1.20 -16.43
C MET A 1 -58.55 1.28 -15.24
N PRO A 2 -57.53 0.43 -15.12
CA PRO A 2 -56.58 0.53 -14.03
C PRO A 2 -55.61 1.69 -14.33
N ILE A 3 -55.37 2.53 -13.31
CA ILE A 3 -54.47 3.64 -13.33
C ILE A 3 -53.08 3.07 -13.15
N ASP A 4 -52.16 3.43 -14.08
CA ASP A 4 -50.75 3.04 -14.06
C ASP A 4 -50.05 3.66 -12.85
N PRO A 5 -49.42 2.88 -11.94
CA PRO A 5 -48.80 3.37 -10.74
C PRO A 5 -47.46 4.14 -11.00
N LEU A 6 -46.95 4.19 -12.23
CA LEU A 6 -45.70 4.89 -12.58
C LEU A 6 -45.88 6.41 -12.86
N SER A 7 -47.13 6.93 -12.85
CA SER A 7 -47.38 8.35 -13.14
C SER A 7 -47.34 9.29 -11.93
N LEU A 8 -46.92 8.82 -10.76
CA LEU A 8 -46.92 9.57 -9.48
C LEU A 8 -45.51 9.74 -8.84
N MET A 9 -44.45 9.47 -9.55
CA MET A 9 -43.11 9.85 -9.04
C MET A 9 -42.81 11.30 -9.45
N PRO A 10 -42.47 12.21 -8.51
CA PRO A 10 -42.01 13.54 -8.86
C PRO A 10 -40.70 13.41 -9.59
N GLU A 11 -40.61 14.03 -10.76
CA GLU A 11 -39.31 14.20 -11.48
C GLU A 11 -38.38 14.97 -10.55
N GLU A 12 -37.31 14.33 -10.10
CA GLU A 12 -36.21 15.04 -9.42
C GLU A 12 -35.63 16.06 -10.42
N PRO A 13 -35.49 17.33 -10.04
CA PRO A 13 -34.93 18.34 -10.93
C PRO A 13 -33.48 17.96 -11.21
N THR A 14 -33.19 17.61 -12.47
CA THR A 14 -31.83 17.47 -12.96
C THR A 14 -31.14 18.82 -12.82
N THR A 15 -30.28 18.97 -11.80
CA THR A 15 -29.51 20.18 -11.59
C THR A 15 -28.51 20.29 -12.74
N GLN A 16 -28.74 21.21 -13.67
CA GLN A 16 -27.76 21.54 -14.69
C GLN A 16 -26.56 22.17 -14.01
N ILE A 17 -25.40 21.50 -14.09
CA ILE A 17 -24.12 22.07 -13.65
C ILE A 17 -23.78 23.20 -14.66
N PRO A 18 -23.64 24.46 -14.19
CA PRO A 18 -23.30 25.55 -15.10
C PRO A 18 -21.99 25.24 -15.84
N SER A 19 -21.96 25.48 -17.15
CA SER A 19 -20.76 25.30 -18.01
C SER A 19 -19.53 26.06 -17.51
N GLU A 20 -19.73 27.16 -16.77
CA GLU A 20 -18.68 27.92 -16.11
C GLU A 20 -17.84 27.14 -15.08
N VAL A 21 -18.37 26.03 -14.53
CA VAL A 21 -17.60 25.16 -13.63
C VAL A 21 -16.56 24.35 -14.40
N TYR A 22 -16.86 23.99 -15.64
CA TYR A 22 -15.93 23.27 -16.53
C TYR A 22 -14.86 24.20 -17.13
N GLU A 23 -15.18 25.49 -17.35
CA GLU A 23 -14.24 26.42 -17.96
C GLU A 23 -13.19 26.97 -16.96
N ARG A 24 -13.50 27.03 -15.66
CA ARG A 24 -12.53 27.46 -14.63
C ARG A 24 -11.39 26.51 -14.38
N GLY A 25 -11.55 25.22 -14.71
CA GLY A 25 -10.49 24.20 -14.57
C GLY A 25 -9.41 24.27 -15.66
N SER A 26 -9.68 24.88 -16.81
CA SER A 26 -8.81 24.82 -18.00
C SER A 26 -7.81 25.98 -18.14
N GLN A 27 -7.83 27.00 -17.27
CA GLN A 27 -6.96 28.19 -17.40
C GLN A 27 -5.72 28.19 -16.50
N ALA A 28 -5.61 27.28 -15.53
CA ALA A 28 -4.36 27.11 -14.79
C ALA A 28 -3.45 26.15 -15.56
N GLY A 29 -2.25 26.60 -15.91
CA GLY A 29 -1.22 25.74 -16.52
C GLY A 29 -0.93 24.52 -15.66
N PRO A 30 -0.18 23.51 -16.17
CA PRO A 30 0.08 22.29 -15.45
C PRO A 30 0.80 22.56 -14.14
N VAL A 31 0.24 22.07 -13.03
CA VAL A 31 0.79 22.22 -11.67
C VAL A 31 1.81 21.12 -11.41
N GLY A 32 1.61 19.94 -11.98
CA GLY A 32 2.48 18.78 -11.83
C GLY A 32 2.23 17.74 -12.91
N ALA A 33 2.83 16.58 -12.73
CA ALA A 33 2.66 15.43 -13.62
C ALA A 33 2.49 14.14 -12.83
N PHE A 34 2.01 13.10 -13.48
CA PHE A 34 1.91 11.75 -12.91
C PHE A 34 2.33 10.69 -13.93
N LEU A 35 2.70 9.53 -13.39
CA LEU A 35 2.89 8.31 -14.15
C LEU A 35 1.78 7.32 -13.81
N THR A 36 1.06 6.85 -14.81
CA THR A 36 0.08 5.76 -14.66
C THR A 36 0.62 4.50 -15.27
N VAL A 37 0.69 3.40 -14.52
CA VAL A 37 1.13 2.10 -15.01
C VAL A 37 0.02 1.46 -15.82
N LEU A 38 0.27 1.20 -17.09
CA LEU A 38 -0.68 0.61 -18.05
C LEU A 38 -0.49 -0.90 -18.19
N SER A 39 0.74 -1.40 -18.01
CA SER A 39 1.05 -2.83 -18.07
C SER A 39 2.15 -3.20 -17.06
N GLY A 40 2.25 -4.48 -16.72
CA GLY A 40 3.18 -4.99 -15.70
C GLY A 40 2.52 -5.21 -14.35
N ALA A 41 3.33 -5.51 -13.33
CA ALA A 41 2.84 -5.90 -12.00
C ALA A 41 2.06 -4.79 -11.26
N ASN A 42 2.36 -3.53 -11.55
CA ASN A 42 1.74 -2.36 -10.91
C ASN A 42 0.58 -1.75 -11.72
N VAL A 43 -0.05 -2.50 -12.63
CA VAL A 43 -1.14 -1.98 -13.50
C VAL A 43 -2.20 -1.24 -12.69
N GLY A 44 -2.56 -0.04 -13.17
CA GLY A 44 -3.56 0.84 -12.57
C GLY A 44 -3.02 1.73 -11.45
N MET A 45 -1.78 1.55 -11.02
CA MET A 45 -1.15 2.48 -10.07
C MET A 45 -0.80 3.80 -10.75
N THR A 46 -1.00 4.89 -10.02
CA THR A 46 -0.64 6.24 -10.46
C THR A 46 0.29 6.87 -9.43
N PHE A 47 1.41 7.39 -9.91
CA PHE A 47 2.46 7.99 -9.09
C PHE A 47 2.57 9.48 -9.40
N PRO A 48 2.27 10.39 -8.45
CA PRO A 48 2.45 11.81 -8.65
C PRO A 48 3.94 12.19 -8.67
N LEU A 49 4.32 13.07 -9.61
CA LEU A 49 5.68 13.53 -9.82
C LEU A 49 5.89 14.97 -9.30
N ALA A 50 5.52 15.24 -8.04
CA ALA A 50 5.63 16.60 -7.49
C ALA A 50 7.04 17.20 -7.56
N ARG A 51 8.08 16.38 -7.35
CA ARG A 51 9.50 16.77 -7.38
C ARG A 51 10.37 15.90 -8.30
N GLY A 52 9.75 15.00 -9.05
CA GLY A 52 10.47 13.94 -9.74
C GLY A 52 10.73 12.74 -8.82
N GLY A 53 11.71 11.92 -9.15
CA GLY A 53 12.12 10.77 -8.35
C GLY A 53 12.82 9.69 -9.17
N VAL A 54 13.41 8.72 -8.48
CA VAL A 54 14.02 7.53 -9.09
C VAL A 54 12.96 6.44 -9.23
N LEU A 55 12.84 5.92 -10.44
CA LEU A 55 12.01 4.78 -10.77
C LEU A 55 12.87 3.52 -10.81
N GLY A 56 12.44 2.47 -10.15
CA GLY A 56 13.18 1.22 -10.10
C GLY A 56 12.45 0.10 -9.36
N ARG A 57 13.01 -1.10 -9.35
CA ARG A 57 12.42 -2.22 -8.59
C ARG A 57 12.80 -2.23 -7.11
N SER A 58 13.75 -1.43 -6.69
CA SER A 58 14.15 -1.32 -5.28
C SER A 58 13.01 -0.68 -4.47
N HIS A 59 12.78 -1.19 -3.25
CA HIS A 59 11.89 -0.54 -2.28
C HIS A 59 12.38 0.85 -1.84
N CYS A 60 13.67 1.17 -2.07
CA CYS A 60 14.23 2.50 -1.85
C CYS A 60 14.03 3.43 -3.06
N ALA A 61 13.41 2.99 -4.15
CA ALA A 61 13.07 3.85 -5.27
C ALA A 61 11.82 4.67 -4.92
N ASP A 62 11.79 5.95 -5.32
CA ASP A 62 10.64 6.83 -5.09
C ASP A 62 9.39 6.31 -5.80
N ILE A 63 9.58 5.67 -6.97
CA ILE A 63 8.55 5.00 -7.75
C ILE A 63 8.97 3.54 -7.89
N GLN A 64 8.43 2.69 -7.04
CA GLN A 64 8.73 1.26 -7.08
C GLN A 64 7.89 0.55 -8.14
N LEU A 65 8.58 -0.09 -9.09
CA LEU A 65 7.96 -1.03 -10.04
C LEU A 65 8.33 -2.47 -9.68
N LEU A 66 7.31 -3.28 -9.47
CA LEU A 66 7.42 -4.67 -9.06
C LEU A 66 7.67 -5.58 -10.28
N ASP A 67 8.75 -5.29 -11.02
CA ASP A 67 9.12 -5.95 -12.28
C ASP A 67 10.59 -6.37 -12.23
N HIS A 68 10.86 -7.67 -12.37
CA HIS A 68 12.22 -8.23 -12.33
C HIS A 68 13.11 -7.77 -13.48
N ALA A 69 12.52 -7.34 -14.62
CA ALA A 69 13.24 -6.78 -15.74
C ALA A 69 13.62 -5.31 -15.55
N VAL A 70 13.13 -4.66 -14.46
CA VAL A 70 13.49 -3.30 -14.07
C VAL A 70 14.72 -3.33 -13.17
N SER A 71 15.71 -2.48 -13.42
CA SER A 71 16.90 -2.31 -12.55
C SER A 71 16.50 -1.77 -11.16
N ARG A 72 17.35 -1.99 -10.13
CA ARG A 72 17.09 -1.47 -8.78
C ARG A 72 16.85 0.05 -8.77
N GLN A 73 17.69 0.78 -9.48
CA GLN A 73 17.48 2.16 -9.93
C GLN A 73 17.54 2.11 -11.44
N HIS A 74 16.44 2.42 -12.12
CA HIS A 74 16.36 2.21 -13.57
C HIS A 74 16.45 3.51 -14.35
N CYS A 75 15.64 4.47 -14.02
CA CYS A 75 15.69 5.81 -14.60
C CYS A 75 15.28 6.85 -13.55
N ARG A 76 15.58 8.10 -13.84
CA ARG A 76 15.24 9.24 -12.98
C ARG A 76 14.39 10.21 -13.75
N LEU A 77 13.36 10.74 -13.08
CA LEU A 77 12.58 11.86 -13.55
C LEU A 77 12.94 13.08 -12.70
N GLU A 78 13.19 14.20 -13.35
CA GLU A 78 13.47 15.47 -12.68
C GLU A 78 12.66 16.57 -13.33
N ARG A 79 12.15 17.49 -12.51
CA ARG A 79 11.46 18.69 -13.01
C ARG A 79 12.51 19.75 -13.29
N GLU A 80 12.61 20.16 -14.54
CA GLU A 80 13.43 21.26 -15.01
C GLU A 80 12.55 22.42 -15.47
N ASP A 81 13.15 23.55 -15.86
CA ASP A 81 12.40 24.76 -16.26
C ASP A 81 11.43 24.51 -17.43
N GLU A 82 11.80 23.63 -18.36
CA GLU A 82 11.02 23.29 -19.57
C GLU A 82 10.01 22.15 -19.35
N GLY A 83 10.05 21.46 -18.21
CA GLY A 83 9.17 20.33 -17.92
C GLY A 83 9.85 19.18 -17.18
N TYR A 84 9.38 17.96 -17.40
CA TYR A 84 9.97 16.77 -16.79
C TYR A 84 10.96 16.09 -17.73
N VAL A 85 12.16 15.87 -17.25
CA VAL A 85 13.24 15.17 -17.97
C VAL A 85 13.41 13.78 -17.40
N LEU A 86 13.38 12.78 -18.28
CA LEU A 86 13.66 11.39 -17.98
C LEU A 86 15.12 11.08 -18.34
N THR A 87 15.87 10.48 -17.42
CA THR A 87 17.26 10.06 -17.60
C THR A 87 17.40 8.60 -17.26
N ASP A 88 17.91 7.78 -18.16
CA ASP A 88 18.27 6.38 -17.90
C ASP A 88 19.49 6.32 -16.96
N LEU A 89 19.47 5.47 -15.94
CA LEU A 89 20.54 5.30 -14.97
C LEU A 89 21.42 4.07 -15.29
N GLU A 90 21.83 3.92 -16.55
CA GLU A 90 22.56 2.76 -17.05
C GLU A 90 21.84 1.45 -16.76
N SER A 91 20.54 1.45 -17.01
CA SER A 91 19.69 0.31 -16.73
C SER A 91 20.04 -0.89 -17.62
N LEU A 92 19.88 -2.11 -17.08
CA LEU A 92 20.24 -3.34 -17.79
C LEU A 92 19.49 -3.51 -19.12
N ASN A 93 18.19 -3.22 -19.12
CA ASN A 93 17.32 -3.43 -20.28
C ASN A 93 17.06 -2.14 -21.06
N GLY A 94 17.52 -0.98 -20.58
CA GLY A 94 17.30 0.33 -21.17
C GLY A 94 15.90 0.90 -20.92
N THR A 95 15.80 2.21 -21.07
CA THR A 95 14.54 2.99 -20.98
C THR A 95 14.11 3.39 -22.38
N TYR A 96 12.80 3.25 -22.66
CA TYR A 96 12.24 3.60 -23.97
C TYR A 96 11.11 4.61 -23.78
N VAL A 97 11.02 5.58 -24.69
CA VAL A 97 9.91 6.55 -24.75
C VAL A 97 9.30 6.46 -26.16
N ASN A 98 8.00 6.17 -26.22
CA ASN A 98 7.25 5.95 -27.45
C ASN A 98 7.91 4.92 -28.41
N GLY A 99 8.55 3.89 -27.84
CA GLY A 99 9.23 2.83 -28.57
C GLY A 99 10.69 3.14 -28.95
N GLU A 100 11.19 4.34 -28.71
CA GLU A 100 12.60 4.72 -28.96
C GLU A 100 13.41 4.62 -27.67
N ARG A 101 14.60 4.01 -27.77
CA ARG A 101 15.54 3.93 -26.65
C ARG A 101 16.15 5.30 -26.36
N VAL A 102 16.11 5.72 -25.09
CA VAL A 102 16.59 7.03 -24.68
C VAL A 102 17.63 6.92 -23.55
N SER A 103 18.59 7.83 -23.55
CA SER A 103 19.49 8.08 -22.40
C SER A 103 18.99 9.27 -21.57
N ARG A 104 18.46 10.30 -22.26
CA ARG A 104 17.88 11.48 -21.64
C ARG A 104 16.86 12.09 -22.61
N VAL A 105 15.68 12.46 -22.13
CA VAL A 105 14.62 13.04 -22.96
C VAL A 105 13.70 13.95 -22.13
N LEU A 106 13.26 15.06 -22.71
CA LEU A 106 12.20 15.92 -22.20
C LEU A 106 10.85 15.26 -22.53
N LEU A 107 10.07 14.92 -21.51
CA LEU A 107 8.77 14.26 -21.67
C LEU A 107 7.69 15.24 -22.09
N LYS A 108 6.79 14.76 -22.94
CA LYS A 108 5.58 15.45 -23.40
C LYS A 108 4.34 14.80 -22.82
N ASP A 109 3.28 15.57 -22.70
CA ASP A 109 1.98 15.04 -22.26
C ASP A 109 1.53 13.89 -23.16
N GLY A 110 1.14 12.78 -22.54
CA GLY A 110 0.73 11.56 -23.23
C GLY A 110 1.86 10.60 -23.60
N ASP A 111 3.14 10.89 -23.31
CA ASP A 111 4.24 9.99 -23.61
C ASP A 111 4.12 8.64 -22.92
N TYR A 112 4.50 7.56 -23.62
CA TYR A 112 4.56 6.21 -23.10
C TYR A 112 6.01 5.86 -22.77
N ILE A 113 6.26 5.52 -21.51
CA ILE A 113 7.58 5.13 -21.00
C ILE A 113 7.57 3.63 -20.78
N GLN A 114 8.50 2.90 -21.41
CA GLN A 114 8.68 1.47 -21.20
C GLN A 114 9.99 1.20 -20.45
N VAL A 115 9.88 0.45 -19.34
CA VAL A 115 11.00 0.00 -18.51
C VAL A 115 10.75 -1.46 -18.13
N GLY A 116 11.66 -2.36 -18.56
CA GLY A 116 11.43 -3.79 -18.43
C GLY A 116 10.16 -4.25 -19.15
N ALA A 117 9.28 -4.99 -18.47
CA ALA A 117 7.97 -5.41 -18.97
C ALA A 117 6.84 -4.40 -18.66
N SER A 118 7.17 -3.33 -17.94
CA SER A 118 6.20 -2.34 -17.49
C SER A 118 6.11 -1.17 -18.47
N THR A 119 4.88 -0.74 -18.78
CA THR A 119 4.59 0.45 -19.59
C THR A 119 3.86 1.46 -18.73
N LEU A 120 4.34 2.69 -18.71
CA LEU A 120 3.75 3.80 -17.99
C LEU A 120 3.35 4.90 -18.97
N LYS A 121 2.27 5.61 -18.63
CA LYS A 121 1.87 6.82 -19.34
C LYS A 121 2.22 8.03 -18.49
N PHE A 122 2.96 8.96 -19.07
CA PHE A 122 3.20 10.27 -18.49
C PHE A 122 2.07 11.21 -18.87
N ALA A 123 1.58 11.99 -17.93
CA ALA A 123 0.61 13.06 -18.22
C ALA A 123 0.76 14.21 -17.20
N TYR A 124 0.49 15.42 -17.68
CA TYR A 124 0.36 16.58 -16.81
C TYR A 124 -1.02 16.63 -16.15
N TYR A 125 -1.11 17.31 -15.02
CA TYR A 125 -2.37 17.59 -14.34
C TYR A 125 -2.47 19.05 -13.94
N ASN A 126 -3.71 19.54 -13.86
CA ASN A 126 -4.02 20.85 -13.29
C ASN A 126 -4.33 20.75 -11.79
N ALA A 127 -4.49 21.87 -11.11
CA ALA A 127 -4.74 21.93 -9.66
C ALA A 127 -6.05 21.22 -9.23
N ALA A 128 -7.06 21.13 -10.10
CA ALA A 128 -8.30 20.41 -9.78
C ALA A 128 -8.13 18.89 -9.87
N GLU A 129 -7.28 18.43 -10.76
CA GLU A 129 -6.97 17.02 -10.95
C GLU A 129 -5.99 16.50 -9.89
N GLU A 130 -5.13 17.36 -9.34
CA GLU A 130 -4.11 16.98 -8.36
C GLU A 130 -4.69 16.24 -7.15
N ALA A 131 -5.69 16.85 -6.51
CA ALA A 131 -6.34 16.26 -5.34
C ALA A 131 -6.97 14.90 -5.66
N PHE A 132 -7.59 14.77 -6.82
CA PHE A 132 -8.21 13.52 -7.27
C PHE A 132 -7.17 12.42 -7.51
N PHE A 133 -6.08 12.71 -8.21
CA PHE A 133 -5.02 11.73 -8.48
C PHE A 133 -4.27 11.32 -7.22
N LEU A 134 -3.97 12.27 -6.33
CA LEU A 134 -3.38 11.97 -5.02
C LEU A 134 -4.28 11.07 -4.19
N GLN A 135 -5.58 11.36 -4.16
CA GLN A 135 -6.55 10.53 -3.44
C GLN A 135 -6.63 9.12 -4.04
N MET A 136 -6.68 8.99 -5.37
CA MET A 136 -6.71 7.70 -6.04
C MET A 136 -5.43 6.89 -5.81
N ALA A 137 -4.26 7.52 -5.94
CA ALA A 137 -2.97 6.87 -5.70
C ALA A 137 -2.86 6.39 -4.23
N THR A 138 -3.26 7.23 -3.29
CA THR A 138 -3.28 6.90 -1.86
C THR A 138 -4.22 5.74 -1.57
N ALA A 139 -5.46 5.79 -2.08
CA ALA A 139 -6.46 4.73 -1.86
C ALA A 139 -6.06 3.38 -2.49
N ALA A 140 -5.27 3.41 -3.56
CA ALA A 140 -4.78 2.18 -4.20
C ALA A 140 -3.79 1.40 -3.32
N LEU A 141 -3.01 2.08 -2.48
CA LEU A 141 -1.90 1.52 -1.73
C LEU A 141 -2.16 1.43 -0.23
N TYR A 142 -2.83 2.45 0.35
CA TYR A 142 -2.88 2.64 1.79
C TYR A 142 -4.29 2.47 2.36
N ASP A 143 -4.34 2.13 3.64
CA ASP A 143 -5.54 2.20 4.45
C ASP A 143 -5.81 3.66 4.86
N PRO A 144 -6.99 4.21 4.59
CA PRO A 144 -7.27 5.63 4.79
C PRO A 144 -7.28 6.07 6.25
N LEU A 145 -7.50 5.15 7.20
CA LEU A 145 -7.52 5.45 8.62
C LEU A 145 -6.11 5.49 9.22
N THR A 146 -5.33 4.47 8.94
CA THR A 146 -4.04 4.25 9.61
C THR A 146 -2.84 4.75 8.82
N GLY A 147 -2.97 4.95 7.50
CA GLY A 147 -1.87 5.29 6.60
C GLY A 147 -0.89 4.13 6.35
N LEU A 148 -1.15 2.93 6.88
CA LEU A 148 -0.41 1.72 6.54
C LEU A 148 -0.80 1.23 5.15
N TYR A 149 -0.03 0.32 4.59
CA TYR A 149 -0.46 -0.37 3.37
C TYR A 149 -1.79 -1.09 3.58
N ASN A 150 -2.62 -1.15 2.53
CA ASN A 150 -3.88 -1.89 2.57
C ASN A 150 -3.67 -3.38 2.25
N ARG A 151 -4.72 -4.19 2.47
CA ARG A 151 -4.73 -5.63 2.20
C ARG A 151 -4.36 -5.97 0.74
N ARG A 152 -4.86 -5.18 -0.21
CA ARG A 152 -4.63 -5.44 -1.64
C ARG A 152 -3.15 -5.29 -1.99
N PHE A 153 -2.50 -4.25 -1.51
CA PHE A 153 -1.07 -4.02 -1.72
C PHE A 153 -0.22 -5.09 -1.02
N PHE A 154 -0.59 -5.47 0.22
CA PHE A 154 0.10 -6.53 0.96
C PHE A 154 0.14 -7.86 0.19
N LEU A 155 -1.02 -8.32 -0.32
CA LEU A 155 -1.10 -9.54 -1.13
C LEU A 155 -0.28 -9.43 -2.41
N LYS A 156 -0.29 -8.27 -3.05
CA LYS A 156 0.51 -8.03 -4.26
C LYS A 156 2.01 -8.09 -3.98
N GLN A 157 2.46 -7.59 -2.84
CA GLN A 157 3.86 -7.73 -2.42
C GLN A 157 4.23 -9.19 -2.16
N LEU A 158 3.36 -9.96 -1.53
CA LEU A 158 3.60 -11.40 -1.33
C LEU A 158 3.78 -12.15 -2.65
N GLU A 159 2.94 -11.87 -3.68
CA GLU A 159 3.08 -12.48 -5.02
C GLU A 159 4.48 -12.29 -5.62
N LEU A 160 5.17 -11.22 -5.28
CA LEU A 160 6.50 -10.89 -5.80
C LEU A 160 7.62 -11.42 -4.92
N GLU A 161 7.45 -11.33 -3.61
CA GLU A 161 8.47 -11.73 -2.66
C GLU A 161 8.61 -13.24 -2.54
N ILE A 162 7.52 -13.99 -2.68
CA ILE A 162 7.54 -15.47 -2.57
C ILE A 162 8.49 -16.09 -3.61
N PRO A 163 8.36 -15.83 -4.93
CA PRO A 163 9.27 -16.41 -5.92
C PRO A 163 10.73 -15.98 -5.72
N PHE A 164 10.94 -14.74 -5.28
CA PHE A 164 12.27 -14.23 -4.99
C PHE A 164 12.90 -14.95 -3.78
N ALA A 165 12.16 -15.07 -2.68
CA ALA A 165 12.61 -15.72 -1.47
C ALA A 165 12.93 -17.20 -1.70
N LEU A 166 12.08 -17.93 -2.45
CA LEU A 166 12.32 -19.34 -2.82
C LEU A 166 13.57 -19.50 -3.68
N ARG A 167 13.76 -18.66 -4.70
CA ARG A 167 14.93 -18.73 -5.60
C ARG A 167 16.24 -18.49 -4.86
N HIS A 168 16.25 -17.55 -3.92
CA HIS A 168 17.46 -17.12 -3.23
C HIS A 168 17.62 -17.75 -1.84
N GLN A 169 16.70 -18.64 -1.44
CA GLN A 169 16.69 -19.29 -0.12
C GLN A 169 16.72 -18.26 1.03
N ILE A 170 16.01 -17.14 0.84
CA ILE A 170 15.92 -16.08 1.85
C ILE A 170 14.71 -16.35 2.75
N PRO A 171 14.85 -16.36 4.09
CA PRO A 171 13.73 -16.45 5.00
C PRO A 171 12.69 -15.35 4.72
N LEU A 172 11.43 -15.73 4.59
CA LEU A 172 10.30 -14.82 4.40
C LEU A 172 9.20 -15.22 5.37
N HIS A 173 8.76 -14.27 6.19
CA HIS A 173 7.73 -14.49 7.20
C HIS A 173 6.56 -13.56 6.99
N VAL A 174 5.36 -14.09 7.26
CA VAL A 174 4.14 -13.31 7.49
C VAL A 174 3.80 -13.38 8.97
N LEU A 175 3.64 -12.21 9.58
CA LEU A 175 3.08 -12.07 10.90
C LEU A 175 1.66 -11.54 10.75
N TYR A 176 0.69 -12.25 11.29
CA TYR A 176 -0.72 -11.81 11.34
C TYR A 176 -1.05 -11.41 12.77
N LEU A 177 -1.44 -10.17 12.96
CA LEU A 177 -1.65 -9.56 14.26
C LEU A 177 -3.09 -9.08 14.39
N ASP A 178 -3.71 -9.29 15.54
CA ASP A 178 -5.05 -8.85 15.87
C ASP A 178 -5.09 -8.32 17.31
N LEU A 179 -5.86 -7.26 17.54
CA LEU A 179 -5.96 -6.62 18.83
C LEU A 179 -6.93 -7.37 19.73
N ASP A 180 -6.43 -7.81 20.90
CA ASP A 180 -7.25 -8.54 21.86
C ASP A 180 -8.32 -7.61 22.46
N GLY A 181 -9.59 -8.01 22.34
CA GLY A 181 -10.71 -7.28 22.94
C GLY A 181 -11.05 -5.94 22.28
N PHE A 182 -10.60 -5.65 21.06
CA PHE A 182 -10.87 -4.39 20.36
C PHE A 182 -12.36 -4.04 20.27
N LYS A 183 -13.22 -5.05 20.07
CA LYS A 183 -14.68 -4.84 20.10
C LYS A 183 -15.14 -4.18 21.41
N GLN A 184 -14.57 -4.58 22.56
CA GLN A 184 -14.95 -4.00 23.86
C GLN A 184 -14.55 -2.51 23.95
N ILE A 185 -13.46 -2.11 23.26
CA ILE A 185 -13.07 -0.70 23.15
C ILE A 185 -14.15 0.08 22.42
N ASN A 186 -14.60 -0.40 21.25
CA ASN A 186 -15.67 0.22 20.49
C ASN A 186 -16.99 0.27 21.27
N ASP A 187 -17.35 -0.83 21.92
CA ASP A 187 -18.62 -0.93 22.67
C ASP A 187 -18.65 0.00 23.88
N ARG A 188 -17.50 0.24 24.55
CA ARG A 188 -17.40 1.07 25.75
C ARG A 188 -17.15 2.55 25.46
N TRP A 189 -16.27 2.88 24.50
CA TRP A 189 -15.83 4.26 24.25
C TRP A 189 -16.17 4.79 22.86
N GLY A 190 -16.92 3.99 22.08
CA GLY A 190 -17.37 4.35 20.73
C GLY A 190 -16.30 4.17 19.66
N HIS A 191 -16.75 4.22 18.40
CA HIS A 191 -15.89 4.00 17.23
C HIS A 191 -14.75 5.01 17.11
N TRP A 192 -14.95 6.24 17.56
CA TRP A 192 -13.88 7.23 17.54
C TRP A 192 -12.67 6.81 18.40
N ALA A 193 -12.91 6.25 19.56
CA ALA A 193 -11.85 5.72 20.43
C ALA A 193 -11.16 4.50 19.80
N GLY A 194 -11.92 3.63 19.15
CA GLY A 194 -11.38 2.53 18.35
C GLY A 194 -10.48 3.02 17.21
N ASP A 195 -10.91 4.02 16.46
CA ASP A 195 -10.12 4.62 15.37
C ASP A 195 -8.81 5.21 15.90
N GLN A 196 -8.85 5.96 17.01
CA GLN A 196 -7.63 6.50 17.63
C GLN A 196 -6.68 5.39 18.11
N THR A 197 -7.24 4.29 18.62
CA THR A 197 -6.47 3.11 19.02
C THR A 197 -5.76 2.49 17.80
N LEU A 198 -6.47 2.26 16.71
CA LEU A 198 -5.91 1.72 15.46
C LEU A 198 -4.80 2.60 14.89
N ILE A 199 -4.98 3.92 14.88
CA ILE A 199 -3.96 4.88 14.43
C ILE A 199 -2.69 4.80 15.29
N GLN A 200 -2.83 4.71 16.62
CA GLN A 200 -1.68 4.63 17.51
C GLN A 200 -0.95 3.28 17.40
N VAL A 201 -1.70 2.18 17.27
CA VAL A 201 -1.12 0.84 17.01
C VAL A 201 -0.34 0.85 15.69
N ALA A 202 -0.92 1.37 14.61
CA ALA A 202 -0.27 1.47 13.31
C ALA A 202 1.08 2.20 13.39
N ARG A 203 1.10 3.38 14.01
CA ARG A 203 2.32 4.15 14.23
C ARG A 203 3.35 3.40 15.08
N ARG A 204 2.88 2.68 16.09
CA ARG A 204 3.75 1.90 16.97
C ARG A 204 4.38 0.72 16.24
N LEU A 205 3.61 -0.03 15.46
CA LEU A 205 4.13 -1.12 14.64
C LEU A 205 5.17 -0.61 13.65
N GLN A 206 4.85 0.47 12.92
CA GLN A 206 5.75 1.06 11.93
C GLN A 206 7.07 1.55 12.52
N ALA A 207 7.06 2.08 13.74
CA ALA A 207 8.27 2.53 14.45
C ALA A 207 9.18 1.40 14.94
N HIS A 208 8.70 0.14 14.99
CA HIS A 208 9.44 -1.00 15.53
C HIS A 208 9.90 -2.02 14.48
N VAL A 209 9.65 -1.74 13.21
CA VAL A 209 10.13 -2.55 12.08
C VAL A 209 11.21 -1.81 11.31
N ARG A 210 11.94 -2.55 10.46
CA ARG A 210 12.93 -1.98 9.55
C ARG A 210 12.23 -1.30 8.38
N GLN A 211 12.96 -0.44 7.68
CA GLN A 211 12.47 0.21 6.46
C GLN A 211 12.09 -0.81 5.36
N ASP A 212 12.74 -1.97 5.36
CA ASP A 212 12.53 -3.05 4.39
C ASP A 212 11.36 -3.98 4.76
N ASP A 213 10.85 -3.89 5.97
CA ASP A 213 9.69 -4.64 6.41
C ASP A 213 8.42 -3.90 6.00
N LEU A 214 7.41 -4.64 5.57
CA LEU A 214 6.14 -4.05 5.17
C LEU A 214 5.11 -4.24 6.28
N VAL A 215 4.41 -3.17 6.64
CA VAL A 215 3.31 -3.20 7.61
C VAL A 215 2.02 -2.81 6.89
N ALA A 216 0.98 -3.62 7.03
CA ALA A 216 -0.31 -3.40 6.43
C ALA A 216 -1.45 -3.55 7.44
N ARG A 217 -2.56 -2.87 7.19
CA ARG A 217 -3.84 -3.17 7.83
C ARG A 217 -4.71 -3.96 6.87
N LEU A 218 -5.17 -5.13 7.31
CA LEU A 218 -5.95 -6.03 6.48
C LEU A 218 -7.46 -5.73 6.53
N GLY A 219 -7.91 -5.13 7.62
CA GLY A 219 -9.29 -4.71 7.88
C GLY A 219 -9.61 -4.77 9.37
N GLY A 220 -10.60 -4.06 9.84
CA GLY A 220 -10.99 -4.07 11.26
C GLY A 220 -9.80 -3.75 12.18
N ASP A 221 -9.51 -4.67 13.09
CA ASP A 221 -8.39 -4.67 14.05
C ASP A 221 -7.22 -5.57 13.65
N GLU A 222 -7.20 -6.04 12.39
CA GLU A 222 -6.21 -6.96 11.84
C GLU A 222 -5.09 -6.23 11.11
N PHE A 223 -3.86 -6.57 11.45
CA PHE A 223 -2.64 -6.08 10.82
C PHE A 223 -1.80 -7.26 10.29
N ALA A 224 -1.00 -7.01 9.28
CA ALA A 224 -0.03 -7.97 8.81
C ALA A 224 1.33 -7.33 8.57
N LEU A 225 2.38 -8.11 8.80
CA LEU A 225 3.74 -7.72 8.50
C LEU A 225 4.37 -8.74 7.55
N LEU A 226 5.12 -8.25 6.59
CA LEU A 226 5.97 -9.05 5.72
C LEU A 226 7.43 -8.76 6.08
N VAL A 227 8.12 -9.78 6.55
CA VAL A 227 9.48 -9.67 7.10
C VAL A 227 10.43 -10.57 6.34
N ARG A 228 11.57 -10.02 5.89
CA ARG A 228 12.57 -10.73 5.08
C ARG A 228 13.90 -10.88 5.79
N GLY A 229 14.61 -11.98 5.48
CA GLY A 229 16.01 -12.18 5.85
C GLY A 229 16.27 -12.36 7.34
N ILE A 230 15.24 -12.63 8.15
CA ILE A 230 15.37 -12.95 9.56
C ILE A 230 15.25 -14.47 9.73
N PRO A 231 16.25 -15.17 10.28
CA PRO A 231 16.14 -16.60 10.58
C PRO A 231 15.02 -16.90 11.59
N ASN A 232 14.40 -18.08 11.48
CA ASN A 232 13.26 -18.49 12.32
C ASN A 232 13.41 -18.24 13.82
N PRO A 233 14.51 -18.59 14.49
CA PRO A 233 14.60 -18.31 15.93
C PRO A 233 14.57 -16.80 16.27
N GLN A 234 15.04 -15.96 15.36
CA GLN A 234 15.12 -14.51 15.59
C GLN A 234 13.79 -13.78 15.32
N ILE A 235 12.90 -14.36 14.52
CA ILE A 235 11.59 -13.77 14.23
C ILE A 235 10.73 -13.68 15.49
N LEU A 236 10.84 -14.64 16.41
CA LEU A 236 10.15 -14.62 17.70
C LEU A 236 10.54 -13.39 18.51
N GLY A 237 11.83 -13.02 18.54
CA GLY A 237 12.29 -11.81 19.23
C GLY A 237 11.75 -10.52 18.63
N LEU A 238 11.58 -10.45 17.31
CA LEU A 238 10.92 -9.33 16.65
C LEU A 238 9.44 -9.29 17.04
N THR A 239 8.75 -10.42 16.98
CA THR A 239 7.32 -10.52 17.26
C THR A 239 7.01 -10.17 18.71
N GLU A 240 7.79 -10.69 19.66
CA GLU A 240 7.66 -10.34 21.09
C GLU A 240 7.85 -8.83 21.31
N ARG A 241 8.86 -8.21 20.67
CA ARG A 241 9.09 -6.77 20.74
C ARG A 241 7.90 -5.96 20.20
N LEU A 242 7.30 -6.38 19.10
CA LEU A 242 6.11 -5.74 18.52
C LEU A 242 4.92 -5.85 19.47
N ARG A 243 4.68 -7.03 20.03
CA ARG A 243 3.61 -7.28 21.01
C ARG A 243 3.77 -6.41 22.25
N GLN A 244 4.99 -6.37 22.82
CA GLN A 244 5.31 -5.53 23.97
C GLN A 244 5.15 -4.04 23.64
N ALA A 245 5.51 -3.62 22.43
CA ALA A 245 5.35 -2.24 21.98
C ALA A 245 3.86 -1.86 21.90
N VAL A 246 2.99 -2.76 21.43
CA VAL A 246 1.54 -2.56 21.45
C VAL A 246 1.01 -2.55 22.88
N GLN A 247 1.41 -3.51 23.71
CA GLN A 247 0.97 -3.61 25.11
C GLN A 247 1.38 -2.39 25.96
N SER A 248 2.49 -1.73 25.62
CA SER A 248 2.96 -0.50 26.30
C SER A 248 2.20 0.76 25.87
N LEU A 249 1.30 0.68 24.88
CA LEU A 249 0.49 1.82 24.49
C LEU A 249 -0.49 2.18 25.59
N SER A 250 -0.58 3.49 25.83
CA SER A 250 -1.58 4.09 26.71
C SER A 250 -2.41 5.04 25.84
N VAL A 251 -3.56 4.56 25.37
CA VAL A 251 -4.47 5.37 24.58
C VAL A 251 -5.37 6.15 25.52
N GLN A 252 -5.17 7.46 25.58
CA GLN A 252 -6.01 8.31 26.42
C GLN A 252 -7.31 8.65 25.67
N VAL A 253 -8.44 8.32 26.31
CA VAL A 253 -9.78 8.68 25.84
C VAL A 253 -10.49 9.36 27.00
N GLU A 254 -10.76 10.66 26.85
CA GLU A 254 -11.29 11.52 27.91
C GLU A 254 -10.41 11.46 29.18
N ALA A 255 -10.95 10.99 30.31
CA ALA A 255 -10.23 10.83 31.58
C ALA A 255 -9.72 9.40 31.83
N GLU A 256 -9.93 8.46 30.90
CA GLU A 256 -9.55 7.06 31.05
C GLU A 256 -8.36 6.70 30.14
N ILE A 257 -7.56 5.73 30.59
CA ILE A 257 -6.46 5.15 29.82
C ILE A 257 -6.89 3.75 29.37
N ILE A 258 -6.90 3.54 28.08
CA ILE A 258 -7.17 2.22 27.48
C ILE A 258 -5.84 1.46 27.43
N SER A 259 -5.80 0.29 28.07
CA SER A 259 -4.75 -0.71 27.91
C SER A 259 -5.20 -1.74 26.90
N LEU A 260 -4.32 -2.13 25.99
CA LEU A 260 -4.61 -3.12 24.97
C LEU A 260 -3.47 -4.11 24.85
N SER A 261 -3.77 -5.28 24.31
CA SER A 261 -2.79 -6.29 23.90
C SER A 261 -3.08 -6.76 22.49
N CYS A 262 -2.19 -7.54 21.93
CA CYS A 262 -2.41 -8.17 20.65
C CYS A 262 -1.90 -9.61 20.68
N SER A 263 -2.52 -10.43 19.85
CA SER A 263 -2.08 -11.79 19.56
C SER A 263 -1.44 -11.82 18.17
N VAL A 264 -0.43 -12.65 17.98
CA VAL A 264 0.32 -12.72 16.72
C VAL A 264 0.49 -14.16 16.27
N GLY A 265 0.09 -14.45 15.03
CA GLY A 265 0.40 -15.67 14.34
C GLY A 265 1.58 -15.48 13.37
N ILE A 266 2.49 -16.43 13.33
CA ILE A 266 3.69 -16.40 12.49
C ILE A 266 3.66 -17.57 11.52
N ALA A 267 3.87 -17.31 10.24
CA ALA A 267 4.13 -18.32 9.23
C ALA A 267 5.43 -18.03 8.48
N SER A 268 6.22 -19.08 8.24
CA SER A 268 7.44 -19.01 7.44
C SER A 268 7.24 -19.70 6.11
N LEU A 269 7.62 -19.03 5.02
CA LEU A 269 7.51 -19.58 3.67
C LEU A 269 8.29 -20.89 3.51
N LEU A 270 9.48 -20.99 4.12
CA LEU A 270 10.36 -22.17 3.98
C LEU A 270 9.90 -23.38 4.81
N GLU A 271 8.92 -23.20 5.68
CA GLU A 271 8.37 -24.27 6.53
C GLU A 271 6.98 -24.74 6.09
N LEU A 272 6.40 -24.12 5.06
CA LEU A 272 5.14 -24.58 4.49
C LEU A 272 5.37 -25.85 3.66
N GLU A 273 4.68 -26.93 4.02
CA GLU A 273 4.73 -28.21 3.29
C GLU A 273 4.01 -28.11 1.94
N GLU A 274 2.93 -27.34 1.87
CA GLU A 274 2.11 -27.12 0.66
C GLU A 274 1.67 -25.64 0.55
N GLY A 275 1.60 -25.14 -0.68
CA GLY A 275 1.03 -23.82 -0.98
C GLY A 275 2.03 -22.67 -0.80
N THR A 276 2.71 -22.34 -1.89
CA THR A 276 3.63 -21.19 -1.94
C THR A 276 2.97 -19.95 -2.53
N ASP A 277 1.65 -19.87 -2.50
CA ASP A 277 0.90 -18.71 -2.95
C ASP A 277 0.61 -17.76 -1.76
N PRO A 278 0.34 -16.46 -2.05
CA PRO A 278 0.11 -15.45 -1.02
C PRO A 278 -1.01 -15.77 -0.05
N GLN A 279 -2.10 -16.37 -0.53
CA GLN A 279 -3.26 -16.71 0.30
C GLN A 279 -2.93 -17.83 1.26
N SER A 280 -2.22 -18.84 0.82
CA SER A 280 -1.81 -19.98 1.66
C SER A 280 -0.88 -19.54 2.79
N LEU A 281 0.11 -18.68 2.50
CA LEU A 281 1.03 -18.15 3.51
C LEU A 281 0.29 -17.25 4.53
N LEU A 282 -0.64 -16.41 4.06
CA LEU A 282 -1.44 -15.57 4.94
C LEU A 282 -2.40 -16.42 5.81
N ALA A 283 -3.04 -17.46 5.23
CA ALA A 283 -3.92 -18.36 5.96
C ALA A 283 -3.16 -19.20 7.02
N ALA A 284 -1.91 -19.54 6.73
CA ALA A 284 -1.04 -20.21 7.71
C ALA A 284 -0.76 -19.32 8.92
N ALA A 285 -0.47 -18.04 8.70
CA ALA A 285 -0.30 -17.06 9.78
C ALA A 285 -1.60 -16.84 10.56
N ASP A 286 -2.75 -16.76 9.89
CA ASP A 286 -4.07 -16.64 10.53
C ASP A 286 -4.39 -17.86 11.42
N LYS A 287 -4.09 -19.08 10.94
CA LYS A 287 -4.24 -20.31 11.73
C LYS A 287 -3.37 -20.30 12.99
N ALA A 288 -2.15 -19.78 12.89
CA ALA A 288 -1.28 -19.60 14.07
C ALA A 288 -1.85 -18.55 15.03
N LEU A 289 -2.38 -17.42 14.52
CA LEU A 289 -3.06 -16.40 15.31
C LEU A 289 -4.27 -16.97 16.06
N TYR A 290 -5.08 -17.78 15.39
CA TYR A 290 -6.21 -18.44 16.04
C TYR A 290 -5.78 -19.28 17.24
N ARG A 291 -4.64 -20.01 17.15
CA ARG A 291 -4.06 -20.75 18.29
C ARG A 291 -3.64 -19.82 19.42
N ALA A 292 -2.95 -18.70 19.08
CA ALA A 292 -2.55 -17.71 20.07
C ALA A 292 -3.75 -17.17 20.86
N LYS A 293 -4.86 -16.87 20.18
CA LYS A 293 -6.10 -16.42 20.81
C LYS A 293 -6.76 -17.52 21.67
N ALA A 294 -6.81 -18.76 21.17
CA ALA A 294 -7.41 -19.88 21.89
C ALA A 294 -6.64 -20.22 23.21
N GLU A 295 -5.36 -19.92 23.26
CA GLU A 295 -4.50 -20.12 24.43
C GLU A 295 -4.52 -18.91 25.40
N GLY A 296 -5.40 -17.94 25.20
CA GLY A 296 -5.62 -16.84 26.15
C GLY A 296 -5.19 -15.46 25.66
N GLY A 297 -4.74 -15.34 24.40
CA GLY A 297 -4.31 -14.07 23.79
C GLY A 297 -3.00 -13.52 24.35
N ASN A 298 -2.65 -12.29 23.93
CA ASN A 298 -1.44 -11.58 24.29
C ASN A 298 -0.15 -12.42 24.16
N ARG A 299 -0.05 -13.13 23.05
CA ARG A 299 1.08 -14.03 22.75
C ARG A 299 1.31 -14.17 21.24
N GLU A 300 2.47 -14.68 20.91
CA GLU A 300 2.81 -15.14 19.59
C GLU A 300 2.74 -16.67 19.50
N THR A 301 2.34 -17.18 18.33
CA THR A 301 2.37 -18.60 18.00
C THR A 301 2.94 -18.78 16.60
N PHE A 302 3.83 -19.74 16.47
CA PHE A 302 4.40 -20.15 15.19
C PHE A 302 3.60 -21.35 14.65
N LEU A 303 3.36 -21.37 13.31
CA LEU A 303 2.66 -22.51 12.68
C LEU A 303 3.64 -23.65 12.46
#